data_4f9f804454793e04a10ea852e9e914eb
#
_entry.id   4f9f804454793e04a10ea852e9e914eb
#
_cell.length_a   1.000
_cell.length_b   1.000
_cell.length_c   1.000
_cell.angle_alpha   90.00
_cell.angle_beta   90.00
_cell.angle_gamma   90.00
#
_symmetry.space_group_name_H-M   'P 1'
#
loop_
_entity.id
_entity.type
_entity.pdbx_description
1 polymer ?
#
loop_
_entity_poly.entity_id
_entity_poly.type
_entity_poly.pdbx_seq_one_letter_code
_entity_poly.pdbx_strand_id
1 'polypeptide(L)'
;MARSVFMFNTHDLPHRAGEMREYQLSLPLTEAIGVDLLSIKPGQIISVELRITSVDEGVLATGEITALATGECGRCLDPINWPIDEAFTELFYYETAASRAVEKGKKGGKNSAKKDEKKDIDLEADELTFMIGDEIDLELPIRDAVILNLPVNPLCSDECPGLCQGCGEKWINLPDDHAHNPEDPRWAALKGLNL
;
A
#
# COMPACT_ATOMS: atom_id res chain seq x y z
N MET A 1 6.05 22.52 9.52
CA MET A 1 5.88 21.19 8.93
C MET A 1 4.72 21.30 7.96
N ALA A 2 4.86 20.88 6.70
CA ALA A 2 3.75 20.88 5.76
C ALA A 2 2.72 19.83 6.24
N ARG A 3 1.43 20.20 6.21
CA ARG A 3 0.33 19.29 6.53
C ARG A 3 0.30 18.20 5.46
N SER A 4 0.14 16.94 5.86
CA SER A 4 -0.03 15.83 4.91
C SER A 4 -1.26 16.07 4.04
N VAL A 5 -1.18 15.75 2.76
CA VAL A 5 -2.30 15.85 1.81
C VAL A 5 -3.43 14.87 2.13
N PHE A 6 -3.14 13.87 2.96
CA PHE A 6 -4.09 12.84 3.39
C PHE A 6 -4.87 13.21 4.65
N MET A 7 -4.49 14.30 5.34
CA MET A 7 -5.23 14.76 6.52
C MET A 7 -6.57 15.38 6.11
N PHE A 8 -7.66 14.75 6.58
CA PHE A 8 -9.02 15.19 6.31
C PHE A 8 -9.70 15.70 7.58
N ASN A 9 -10.33 16.89 7.49
CA ASN A 9 -11.04 17.48 8.62
C ASN A 9 -12.51 17.06 8.62
N THR A 10 -12.98 16.54 9.74
CA THR A 10 -14.34 16.02 9.94
C THR A 10 -15.26 16.99 10.70
N HIS A 11 -14.82 18.24 10.94
CA HIS A 11 -15.56 19.23 11.73
C HIS A 11 -17.01 19.45 11.28
N ASP A 12 -17.26 19.34 9.96
CA ASP A 12 -18.61 19.53 9.38
C ASP A 12 -19.53 18.31 9.58
N LEU A 13 -19.01 17.19 10.12
CA LEU A 13 -19.80 16.00 10.42
C LEU A 13 -20.42 16.13 11.81
N PRO A 14 -21.76 16.16 11.94
CA PRO A 14 -22.39 16.15 13.25
C PRO A 14 -22.05 14.87 14.04
N HIS A 15 -21.76 15.00 15.34
CA HIS A 15 -21.45 13.87 16.23
C HIS A 15 -22.72 13.07 16.64
N ARG A 16 -23.65 12.85 15.69
CA ARG A 16 -24.81 11.99 15.91
C ARG A 16 -24.64 10.71 15.11
N ALA A 17 -24.74 9.57 15.78
CA ALA A 17 -24.66 8.28 15.12
C ALA A 17 -25.66 8.19 13.94
N GLY A 18 -25.13 7.79 12.78
CA GLY A 18 -25.87 7.68 11.52
C GLY A 18 -25.84 8.93 10.63
N GLU A 19 -25.33 10.07 11.09
CA GLU A 19 -25.09 11.22 10.21
C GLU A 19 -23.93 10.93 9.28
N MET A 20 -24.09 11.27 7.99
CA MET A 20 -23.05 11.04 6.97
C MET A 20 -22.85 12.23 6.07
N ARG A 21 -21.66 12.31 5.49
CA ARG A 21 -21.25 13.29 4.48
C ARG A 21 -20.41 12.61 3.40
N GLU A 22 -20.52 13.12 2.19
CA GLU A 22 -19.77 12.66 1.04
C GLU A 22 -18.88 13.80 0.50
N TYR A 23 -17.68 13.44 0.09
CA TYR A 23 -16.68 14.38 -0.41
C TYR A 23 -15.96 13.79 -1.62
N GLN A 24 -15.57 14.63 -2.55
CA GLN A 24 -14.66 14.26 -3.63
C GLN A 24 -13.31 14.92 -3.37
N LEU A 25 -12.28 14.08 -3.19
CA LEU A 25 -10.93 14.53 -2.91
C LEU A 25 -10.05 14.31 -4.13
N SER A 26 -9.15 15.26 -4.39
CA SER A 26 -8.09 15.15 -5.38
C SER A 26 -6.76 15.30 -4.65
N LEU A 27 -6.07 14.20 -4.41
CA LEU A 27 -4.89 14.13 -3.58
C LEU A 27 -3.63 14.11 -4.47
N PRO A 28 -2.87 15.21 -4.58
CA PRO A 28 -1.61 15.22 -5.31
C PRO A 28 -0.55 14.47 -4.51
N LEU A 29 0.03 13.43 -5.09
CA LEU A 29 1.07 12.65 -4.44
C LEU A 29 2.40 13.40 -4.39
N THR A 30 3.03 13.40 -3.22
CA THR A 30 4.41 13.85 -3.02
C THR A 30 5.42 12.71 -3.11
N GLU A 31 4.97 11.50 -2.76
CA GLU A 31 5.77 10.27 -2.78
C GLU A 31 5.05 9.19 -3.59
N ALA A 32 5.81 8.22 -4.12
CA ALA A 32 5.23 7.11 -4.85
C ALA A 32 4.43 6.18 -3.93
N ILE A 33 3.32 5.65 -4.45
CA ILE A 33 2.55 4.58 -3.80
C ILE A 33 2.52 3.37 -4.74
N GLY A 34 3.00 2.22 -4.28
CA GLY A 34 3.00 1.00 -5.08
C GLY A 34 4.15 0.07 -4.72
N VAL A 35 4.47 -0.83 -5.66
CA VAL A 35 5.56 -1.80 -5.61
C VAL A 35 6.64 -1.45 -6.62
N ASP A 36 7.80 -2.14 -6.56
CA ASP A 36 8.99 -1.81 -7.37
C ASP A 36 8.70 -1.70 -8.88
N LEU A 37 7.90 -2.63 -9.42
CA LEU A 37 7.60 -2.70 -10.85
C LEU A 37 6.38 -1.88 -11.26
N LEU A 38 5.53 -1.44 -10.31
CA LEU A 38 4.27 -0.79 -10.62
C LEU A 38 3.88 0.17 -9.50
N SER A 39 3.77 1.47 -9.81
CA SER A 39 3.47 2.49 -8.81
C SER A 39 2.74 3.70 -9.40
N ILE A 40 1.98 4.38 -8.56
CA ILE A 40 1.49 5.74 -8.81
C ILE A 40 2.65 6.68 -8.50
N LYS A 41 3.10 7.44 -9.50
CA LYS A 41 4.31 8.28 -9.37
C LYS A 41 4.03 9.60 -8.66
N PRO A 42 5.04 10.22 -8.02
CA PRO A 42 4.93 11.55 -7.47
C PRO A 42 4.44 12.55 -8.54
N GLY A 43 3.58 13.48 -8.12
CA GLY A 43 2.96 14.47 -9.02
C GLY A 43 1.67 13.98 -9.70
N GLN A 44 1.35 12.70 -9.63
CA GLN A 44 0.04 12.20 -10.05
C GLN A 44 -1.02 12.48 -8.99
N ILE A 45 -2.28 12.50 -9.41
CA ILE A 45 -3.43 12.76 -8.55
C ILE A 45 -4.17 11.44 -8.32
N ILE A 46 -4.46 11.15 -7.05
CA ILE A 46 -5.43 10.13 -6.66
C ILE A 46 -6.77 10.81 -6.44
N SER A 47 -7.81 10.33 -7.10
CA SER A 47 -9.19 10.73 -6.85
C SER A 47 -9.80 9.80 -5.82
N VAL A 48 -10.41 10.37 -4.78
CA VAL A 48 -11.08 9.59 -3.73
C VAL A 48 -12.50 10.13 -3.55
N GLU A 49 -13.48 9.24 -3.73
CA GLU A 49 -14.86 9.50 -3.34
C GLU A 49 -15.02 9.04 -1.90
N LEU A 50 -14.94 9.98 -0.96
CA LEU A 50 -14.94 9.72 0.47
C LEU A 50 -16.33 9.90 1.06
N ARG A 51 -16.81 8.89 1.76
CA ARG A 51 -17.99 8.95 2.62
C ARG A 51 -17.55 8.80 4.08
N ILE A 52 -17.90 9.75 4.92
CA ILE A 52 -17.70 9.68 6.36
C ILE A 52 -19.04 9.56 7.08
N THR A 53 -19.10 8.65 8.05
CA THR A 53 -20.30 8.38 8.83
C THR A 53 -19.96 8.45 10.32
N SER A 54 -20.70 9.25 11.08
CA SER A 54 -20.56 9.30 12.55
C SER A 54 -21.13 8.03 13.16
N VAL A 55 -20.35 7.37 14.01
CA VAL A 55 -20.78 6.21 14.81
C VAL A 55 -20.50 6.50 16.29
N ASP A 56 -21.02 5.68 17.21
CA ASP A 56 -20.91 5.93 18.65
C ASP A 56 -19.45 5.97 19.12
N GLU A 57 -18.57 5.20 18.50
CA GLU A 57 -17.17 5.02 18.90
C GLU A 57 -16.19 5.92 18.13
N GLY A 58 -16.63 6.55 17.01
CA GLY A 58 -15.72 7.29 16.15
C GLY A 58 -16.36 7.75 14.85
N VAL A 59 -15.52 7.81 13.81
CA VAL A 59 -15.90 8.15 12.43
C VAL A 59 -15.53 6.98 11.52
N LEU A 60 -16.51 6.40 10.86
CA LEU A 60 -16.31 5.41 9.82
C LEU A 60 -16.05 6.13 8.49
N ALA A 61 -14.87 5.94 7.91
CA ALA A 61 -14.50 6.42 6.60
C ALA A 61 -14.57 5.28 5.59
N THR A 62 -15.34 5.47 4.52
CA THR A 62 -15.39 4.56 3.37
C THR A 62 -15.00 5.37 2.13
N GLY A 63 -14.04 4.91 1.37
CA GLY A 63 -13.55 5.62 0.18
C GLY A 63 -13.43 4.72 -1.02
N GLU A 64 -13.80 5.25 -2.20
CA GLU A 64 -13.50 4.66 -3.50
C GLU A 64 -12.34 5.41 -4.14
N ILE A 65 -11.29 4.69 -4.51
CA ILE A 65 -10.02 5.23 -4.99
C ILE A 65 -9.91 4.97 -6.48
N THR A 66 -9.73 6.04 -7.25
CA THR A 66 -9.42 5.95 -8.68
C THR A 66 -8.06 6.57 -8.96
N ALA A 67 -7.17 5.82 -9.59
CA ALA A 67 -5.83 6.27 -9.95
C ALA A 67 -5.26 5.49 -11.15
N LEU A 68 -4.09 5.90 -11.61
CA LEU A 68 -3.34 5.21 -12.65
C LEU A 68 -1.93 4.89 -12.14
N ALA A 69 -1.63 3.61 -11.95
CA ALA A 69 -0.27 3.16 -11.73
C ALA A 69 0.45 2.97 -13.06
N THR A 70 1.74 3.27 -13.08
CA THR A 70 2.60 3.09 -14.23
C THR A 70 3.82 2.27 -13.84
N GLY A 71 4.28 1.43 -14.74
CA GLY A 71 5.41 0.55 -14.47
C GLY A 71 5.89 -0.21 -15.69
N GLU A 72 6.51 -1.35 -15.44
CA GLU A 72 7.09 -2.19 -16.48
C GLU A 72 6.62 -3.64 -16.33
N CYS A 73 6.46 -4.32 -17.45
CA CYS A 73 6.13 -5.73 -17.47
C CYS A 73 7.27 -6.55 -16.84
N GLY A 74 6.96 -7.42 -15.87
CA GLY A 74 7.97 -8.26 -15.21
C GLY A 74 8.65 -9.29 -16.11
N ARG A 75 8.19 -9.47 -17.36
CA ARG A 75 8.78 -10.40 -18.34
C ARG A 75 9.51 -9.73 -19.49
N CYS A 76 8.94 -8.69 -20.10
CA CYS A 76 9.50 -8.06 -21.31
C CYS A 76 9.98 -6.63 -21.08
N LEU A 77 9.79 -6.08 -19.89
CA LEU A 77 10.15 -4.73 -19.47
C LEU A 77 9.45 -3.61 -20.28
N ASP A 78 8.38 -3.96 -21.01
CA ASP A 78 7.59 -2.95 -21.69
C ASP A 78 6.82 -2.10 -20.68
N PRO A 79 6.64 -0.80 -20.96
CA PRO A 79 5.85 0.06 -20.11
C PRO A 79 4.39 -0.40 -20.08
N ILE A 80 3.81 -0.41 -18.88
CA ILE A 80 2.41 -0.73 -18.65
C ILE A 80 1.73 0.37 -17.86
N ASN A 81 0.43 0.53 -18.13
CA ASN A 81 -0.47 1.38 -17.38
C ASN A 81 -1.51 0.50 -16.71
N TRP A 82 -1.67 0.64 -15.41
CA TRP A 82 -2.60 -0.15 -14.62
C TRP A 82 -3.62 0.76 -13.95
N PRO A 83 -4.89 0.69 -14.37
CA PRO A 83 -5.95 1.43 -13.69
C PRO A 83 -6.17 0.84 -12.30
N ILE A 84 -6.35 1.70 -11.32
CA ILE A 84 -6.68 1.37 -9.95
C ILE A 84 -8.11 1.86 -9.72
N ASP A 85 -8.96 0.94 -9.25
CA ASP A 85 -10.34 1.19 -8.86
C ASP A 85 -10.61 0.33 -7.62
N GLU A 86 -10.28 0.87 -6.45
CA GLU A 86 -10.23 0.15 -5.19
C GLU A 86 -10.99 0.89 -4.10
N ALA A 87 -11.48 0.15 -3.12
CA ALA A 87 -12.20 0.72 -2.00
C ALA A 87 -11.52 0.40 -0.67
N PHE A 88 -11.69 1.30 0.29
CA PHE A 88 -11.30 1.06 1.67
C PHE A 88 -12.43 1.39 2.63
N THR A 89 -12.36 0.79 3.81
CA THR A 89 -13.24 1.11 4.93
C THR A 89 -12.41 1.06 6.20
N GLU A 90 -12.38 2.17 6.94
CA GLU A 90 -11.58 2.33 8.15
C GLU A 90 -12.39 3.04 9.24
N LEU A 91 -12.27 2.57 10.49
CA LEU A 91 -12.89 3.19 11.64
C LEU A 91 -11.86 3.97 12.46
N PHE A 92 -12.04 5.28 12.51
CA PHE A 92 -11.22 6.19 13.31
C PHE A 92 -11.89 6.44 14.66
N TYR A 93 -11.30 5.93 15.72
CA TYR A 93 -11.84 6.02 17.06
C TYR A 93 -11.66 7.42 17.68
N TYR A 94 -12.64 7.88 18.45
CA TYR A 94 -12.47 9.09 19.24
C TYR A 94 -11.41 8.88 20.31
N GLU A 95 -10.52 9.85 20.50
CA GLU A 95 -9.58 9.85 21.62
C GLU A 95 -10.35 9.89 22.95
N THR A 96 -10.43 8.77 23.63
CA THR A 96 -10.97 8.69 25.00
C THR A 96 -9.86 8.95 26.03
N ALA A 97 -10.24 9.26 27.29
CA ALA A 97 -9.27 9.40 28.38
C ALA A 97 -8.44 8.11 28.59
N ALA A 98 -8.98 6.96 28.21
CA ALA A 98 -8.30 5.67 28.28
C ALA A 98 -7.19 5.54 27.20
N SER A 99 -7.45 5.96 25.96
CA SER A 99 -6.43 5.97 24.88
C SER A 99 -5.27 6.91 25.19
N ARG A 100 -5.55 8.09 25.75
CA ARG A 100 -4.52 9.04 26.25
C ARG A 100 -3.66 8.47 27.37
N ALA A 101 -4.20 7.58 28.19
CA ALA A 101 -3.45 6.92 29.27
C ALA A 101 -2.49 5.86 28.74
N VAL A 102 -2.86 5.13 27.69
CA VAL A 102 -1.99 4.13 27.02
C VAL A 102 -0.78 4.79 26.34
N GLU A 103 -0.96 5.91 25.64
CA GLU A 103 0.15 6.65 25.04
C GLU A 103 1.12 7.25 26.09
N LYS A 104 0.61 7.76 27.22
CA LYS A 104 1.45 8.27 28.30
C LYS A 104 2.22 7.17 29.02
N GLY A 105 1.68 5.96 29.11
CA GLY A 105 2.36 4.78 29.66
C GLY A 105 3.57 4.34 28.83
N LYS A 106 3.53 4.47 27.51
CA LYS A 106 4.67 4.15 26.60
C LYS A 106 5.84 5.14 26.73
N LYS A 107 5.62 6.38 27.14
CA LYS A 107 6.69 7.41 27.29
C LYS A 107 7.33 7.50 28.69
N GLY A 108 6.84 6.79 29.71
CA GLY A 108 7.23 6.94 31.10
C GLY A 108 7.99 5.78 31.77
N GLY A 109 8.38 4.73 31.09
CA GLY A 109 8.93 3.50 31.67
C GLY A 109 10.44 3.32 31.61
N LYS A 110 11.23 4.15 32.31
CA LYS A 110 12.56 3.74 32.79
C LYS A 110 12.51 3.62 34.31
N ASN A 111 12.71 2.39 34.80
CA ASN A 111 12.96 1.94 36.16
C ASN A 111 11.73 1.46 36.96
N SER A 112 11.52 0.15 37.01
CA SER A 112 11.62 -0.63 38.27
C SER A 112 11.36 -2.11 38.01
N ALA A 113 12.21 -2.92 38.59
CA ALA A 113 12.24 -4.37 38.53
C ALA A 113 11.08 -5.05 39.26
N LYS A 114 10.75 -6.28 38.80
CA LYS A 114 9.98 -7.36 39.43
C LYS A 114 8.45 -7.26 39.44
N LYS A 115 7.81 -7.95 38.50
CA LYS A 115 6.97 -9.13 38.77
C LYS A 115 6.56 -9.76 37.44
N ASP A 116 6.79 -11.08 37.33
CA ASP A 116 6.30 -11.92 36.25
C ASP A 116 4.77 -12.00 36.34
N GLU A 117 4.09 -11.14 35.61
CA GLU A 117 2.76 -11.38 35.09
C GLU A 117 2.89 -11.26 33.56
N LYS A 118 2.62 -12.37 32.87
CA LYS A 118 2.41 -12.38 31.43
C LYS A 118 1.44 -11.26 31.12
N LYS A 119 1.95 -10.11 30.69
CA LYS A 119 1.15 -9.16 29.91
C LYS A 119 0.86 -9.90 28.60
N ASP A 120 -0.35 -10.39 28.46
CA ASP A 120 -0.92 -10.61 27.17
C ASP A 120 -0.76 -9.27 26.43
N ILE A 121 0.12 -9.26 25.45
CA ILE A 121 0.27 -8.10 24.54
C ILE A 121 -1.06 -8.08 23.80
N ASP A 122 -1.86 -7.08 24.13
CA ASP A 122 -3.13 -6.83 23.46
C ASP A 122 -2.78 -6.32 22.06
N LEU A 123 -2.54 -7.27 21.15
CA LEU A 123 -2.15 -6.99 19.75
C LEU A 123 -3.25 -6.20 19.04
N GLU A 124 -4.49 -6.34 19.48
CA GLU A 124 -5.63 -5.62 18.92
C GLU A 124 -5.61 -4.12 19.23
N ALA A 125 -5.03 -3.70 20.35
CA ALA A 125 -4.97 -2.28 20.74
C ALA A 125 -3.94 -1.46 19.94
N ASP A 126 -2.92 -2.10 19.37
CA ASP A 126 -1.89 -1.45 18.57
C ASP A 126 -2.32 -1.25 17.10
N GLU A 127 -3.42 -1.88 16.66
CA GLU A 127 -3.98 -1.78 15.31
C GLU A 127 -5.11 -0.74 15.19
N LEU A 128 -5.56 -0.17 16.32
CA LEU A 128 -6.64 0.81 16.30
C LEU A 128 -6.16 2.17 15.79
N THR A 129 -6.89 2.71 14.83
CA THR A 129 -6.64 4.04 14.28
C THR A 129 -7.46 5.08 15.05
N PHE A 130 -6.80 6.11 15.58
CA PHE A 130 -7.46 7.16 16.34
C PHE A 130 -7.51 8.47 15.55
N MET A 131 -8.56 9.26 15.81
CA MET A 131 -8.66 10.63 15.32
C MET A 131 -7.61 11.52 15.99
N ILE A 132 -7.14 12.53 15.27
CA ILE A 132 -6.23 13.56 15.78
C ILE A 132 -7.03 14.86 15.94
N GLY A 133 -7.69 15.03 17.10
CA GLY A 133 -8.69 16.09 17.27
C GLY A 133 -9.89 15.85 16.37
N ASP A 134 -10.18 16.81 15.46
CA ASP A 134 -11.25 16.70 14.47
C ASP A 134 -10.74 16.23 13.09
N GLU A 135 -9.54 15.61 13.03
CA GLU A 135 -8.91 15.18 11.78
C GLU A 135 -8.70 13.67 11.76
N ILE A 136 -8.82 13.10 10.58
CA ILE A 136 -8.48 11.71 10.27
C ILE A 136 -7.34 11.67 9.26
N ASP A 137 -6.43 10.72 9.41
CA ASP A 137 -5.34 10.49 8.47
C ASP A 137 -5.70 9.33 7.53
N LEU A 138 -5.95 9.65 6.27
CA LEU A 138 -6.32 8.69 5.24
C LEU A 138 -5.10 8.07 4.54
N GLU A 139 -3.87 8.40 4.95
CA GLU A 139 -2.66 7.93 4.26
C GLU A 139 -2.56 6.41 4.29
N LEU A 140 -2.65 5.81 5.48
CA LEU A 140 -2.51 4.37 5.65
C LEU A 140 -3.61 3.58 4.94
N PRO A 141 -4.92 3.87 5.13
CA PRO A 141 -5.98 3.16 4.42
C PRO A 141 -5.88 3.26 2.90
N ILE A 142 -5.51 4.41 2.36
CA ILE A 142 -5.34 4.59 0.91
C ILE A 142 -4.12 3.80 0.40
N ARG A 143 -2.98 3.86 1.11
CA ARG A 143 -1.78 3.09 0.75
C ARG A 143 -2.05 1.59 0.75
N ASP A 144 -2.70 1.10 1.78
CA ASP A 144 -3.00 -0.34 1.93
C ASP A 144 -3.97 -0.80 0.84
N ALA A 145 -5.04 -0.06 0.58
CA ALA A 145 -5.99 -0.39 -0.48
C ALA A 145 -5.31 -0.45 -1.86
N VAL A 146 -4.40 0.49 -2.15
CA VAL A 146 -3.65 0.50 -3.41
C VAL A 146 -2.63 -0.64 -3.46
N ILE A 147 -1.76 -0.77 -2.46
CA ILE A 147 -0.60 -1.68 -2.51
C ILE A 147 -1.04 -3.15 -2.49
N LEU A 148 -2.04 -3.49 -1.67
CA LEU A 148 -2.50 -4.88 -1.53
C LEU A 148 -3.20 -5.42 -2.79
N ASN A 149 -3.75 -4.53 -3.62
CA ASN A 149 -4.45 -4.91 -4.86
C ASN A 149 -3.56 -4.81 -6.11
N LEU A 150 -2.36 -4.22 -6.00
CA LEU A 150 -1.43 -4.23 -7.12
C LEU A 150 -0.81 -5.61 -7.32
N PRO A 151 -0.70 -6.09 -8.59
CA PRO A 151 -0.02 -7.33 -8.88
C PRO A 151 1.48 -7.23 -8.57
N VAL A 152 2.00 -8.18 -7.80
CA VAL A 152 3.44 -8.27 -7.48
C VAL A 152 4.28 -8.45 -8.74
N ASN A 153 3.74 -9.15 -9.73
CA ASN A 153 4.41 -9.37 -11.03
C ASN A 153 3.50 -8.92 -12.17
N PRO A 154 3.49 -7.62 -12.49
CA PRO A 154 2.63 -7.08 -13.53
C PRO A 154 3.08 -7.55 -14.91
N LEU A 155 2.13 -7.93 -15.77
CA LEU A 155 2.37 -8.40 -17.11
C LEU A 155 1.65 -7.53 -18.14
N CYS A 156 2.25 -7.32 -19.31
CA CYS A 156 1.60 -6.62 -20.42
C CYS A 156 0.48 -7.46 -21.07
N SER A 157 0.61 -8.81 -20.97
CA SER A 157 -0.41 -9.79 -21.32
C SER A 157 -0.12 -11.09 -20.56
N ASP A 158 -1.14 -11.92 -20.34
CA ASP A 158 -1.00 -13.21 -19.65
C ASP A 158 -0.01 -14.14 -20.35
N GLU A 159 0.03 -14.09 -21.69
CA GLU A 159 0.89 -14.92 -22.55
C GLU A 159 2.18 -14.19 -22.95
N CYS A 160 2.60 -13.13 -22.23
CA CYS A 160 3.82 -12.41 -22.56
C CYS A 160 5.02 -13.36 -22.62
N PRO A 161 5.69 -13.53 -23.78
CA PRO A 161 6.81 -14.46 -23.92
C PRO A 161 8.08 -13.98 -23.21
N GLY A 162 8.16 -12.68 -22.90
CA GLY A 162 9.27 -12.07 -22.17
C GLY A 162 10.50 -11.82 -23.05
N LEU A 163 11.66 -11.80 -22.38
CA LEU A 163 12.98 -11.60 -22.98
C LEU A 163 13.75 -12.90 -23.04
N CYS A 164 14.55 -13.06 -24.08
CA CYS A 164 15.53 -14.13 -24.14
C CYS A 164 16.63 -13.92 -23.10
N GLN A 165 16.87 -14.88 -22.23
CA GLN A 165 17.87 -14.78 -21.17
C GLN A 165 19.32 -14.73 -21.69
N GLY A 166 19.55 -15.17 -22.93
CA GLY A 166 20.89 -15.17 -23.52
C GLY A 166 21.31 -13.85 -24.14
N CYS A 167 20.38 -13.15 -24.86
CA CYS A 167 20.69 -11.89 -25.54
C CYS A 167 19.89 -10.69 -25.02
N GLY A 168 18.86 -10.88 -24.18
CA GLY A 168 18.02 -9.80 -23.69
C GLY A 168 17.01 -9.27 -24.72
N GLU A 169 16.93 -9.85 -25.91
CA GLU A 169 15.97 -9.46 -26.94
C GLU A 169 14.59 -10.07 -26.64
N LYS A 170 13.52 -9.39 -27.07
CA LYS A 170 12.14 -9.91 -26.87
C LYS A 170 11.90 -11.14 -27.70
N TRP A 171 11.35 -12.18 -27.11
CA TRP A 171 11.01 -13.42 -27.80
C TRP A 171 10.10 -13.20 -29.02
N ILE A 172 9.22 -12.21 -28.96
CA ILE A 172 8.33 -11.89 -30.10
C ILE A 172 9.05 -11.39 -31.35
N ASN A 173 10.28 -10.88 -31.19
CA ASN A 173 11.10 -10.35 -32.25
C ASN A 173 12.13 -11.39 -32.79
N LEU A 174 12.23 -12.54 -32.12
CA LEU A 174 13.22 -13.55 -32.43
C LEU A 174 12.61 -14.65 -33.35
N PRO A 175 13.40 -15.25 -34.25
CA PRO A 175 12.94 -16.37 -35.06
C PRO A 175 12.70 -17.61 -34.16
N ASP A 176 11.84 -18.52 -34.65
CA ASP A 176 11.44 -19.71 -33.87
C ASP A 176 12.61 -20.67 -33.57
N ASP A 177 13.66 -20.62 -34.38
CA ASP A 177 14.88 -21.42 -34.22
C ASP A 177 15.97 -20.72 -33.40
N HIS A 178 15.63 -19.58 -32.78
CA HIS A 178 16.56 -18.81 -31.95
C HIS A 178 17.06 -19.63 -30.75
N ALA A 179 18.33 -19.88 -30.70
CA ALA A 179 18.96 -20.60 -29.60
C ALA A 179 20.32 -19.99 -29.23
N HIS A 180 20.62 -20.03 -27.95
CA HIS A 180 21.96 -19.75 -27.44
C HIS A 180 22.61 -21.04 -27.00
N ASN A 181 23.95 -21.07 -27.08
CA ASN A 181 24.69 -22.17 -26.49
C ASN A 181 24.58 -22.06 -24.95
N PRO A 182 23.84 -22.97 -24.28
CA PRO A 182 23.54 -22.87 -22.85
C PRO A 182 24.71 -23.18 -21.92
N GLU A 183 25.94 -23.26 -22.45
CA GLU A 183 27.09 -23.64 -21.66
C GLU A 183 27.51 -22.51 -20.72
N ASP A 184 27.14 -22.65 -19.46
CA ASP A 184 27.65 -21.79 -18.38
C ASP A 184 29.15 -22.08 -18.20
N PRO A 185 30.05 -21.08 -18.37
CA PRO A 185 31.49 -21.27 -18.19
C PRO A 185 31.86 -21.85 -16.82
N ARG A 186 31.03 -21.65 -15.80
CA ARG A 186 31.23 -22.21 -14.45
C ARG A 186 31.16 -23.74 -14.41
N TRP A 187 30.42 -24.36 -15.35
CA TRP A 187 30.22 -25.79 -15.44
C TRP A 187 31.12 -26.47 -16.48
N ALA A 188 31.94 -25.68 -17.20
CA ALA A 188 32.82 -26.22 -18.26
C ALA A 188 33.78 -27.31 -17.71
N ALA A 189 34.21 -27.20 -16.49
CA ALA A 189 35.09 -28.20 -15.84
C ALA A 189 34.38 -29.56 -15.60
N LEU A 190 33.06 -29.63 -15.57
CA LEU A 190 32.33 -30.89 -15.35
C LEU A 190 32.18 -31.72 -16.62
N LYS A 191 32.47 -31.20 -17.81
CA LYS A 191 32.43 -31.94 -19.07
C LYS A 191 33.45 -33.10 -19.18
N GLY A 192 34.49 -33.06 -18.35
CA GLY A 192 35.50 -34.12 -18.29
C GLY A 192 35.17 -35.26 -17.32
N LEU A 193 34.08 -35.16 -16.60
CA LEU A 193 33.62 -36.22 -15.69
C LEU A 193 32.71 -37.18 -16.48
N ASN A 194 33.30 -38.29 -16.97
CA ASN A 194 32.54 -39.45 -17.43
C ASN A 194 31.88 -40.11 -16.22
N LEU A 195 30.58 -39.90 -16.05
CA LEU A 195 29.73 -40.65 -15.12
C LEU A 195 29.18 -41.89 -15.77
#